data_b225f37d8db4415eb7779fcf5c2f71da
#
_entry.id   b225f37d8db4415eb7779fcf5c2f71da
#
_cell.length_a   1.000
_cell.length_b   1.000
_cell.length_c   1.000
_cell.angle_alpha   90.00
_cell.angle_beta   90.00
_cell.angle_gamma   90.00
#
_symmetry.space_group_name_H-M   'P 1'
#
loop_
_entity.id
_entity.type
_entity.pdbx_description
1 polymer ?
#
loop_
_entity_poly.entity_id
_entity_poly.type
_entity_poly.pdbx_seq_one_letter_code
_entity_poly.pdbx_strand_id
1 'polypeptide(L)'
;WSGSKEEGGGNGASISAEQAGTREMHAIMGASDVRSADMDAKGANLSIVVSDSMGKGGAMVDGQPVVDAGMGAQVWAVGQDGTMRSAGMIGPEPHSDVWMPLPANIEKVMVTEEPMAGSHQPTGRVLAETPL
;
A
#
# COMPACT_ATOMS: atom_id res chain seq x y z
N TRP A 1 -14.05 38.50 1.77
CA TRP A 1 -13.82 37.79 1.99
C TRP A 1 -13.58 37.22 1.78
N SER A 2 -13.43 37.26 1.87
CA SER A 2 -13.09 36.39 1.92
C SER A 2 -12.90 35.66 1.91
N GLY A 3 -12.67 35.50 1.95
CA GLY A 3 -12.35 34.51 2.16
C GLY A 3 -12.34 33.83 1.94
N SER A 4 -12.25 33.86 2.02
CA SER A 4 -12.07 33.01 2.06
C SER A 4 -12.01 32.43 1.69
N LYS A 5 -11.81 32.58 1.69
CA LYS A 5 -11.56 31.82 1.48
C LYS A 5 -11.27 31.27 1.28
N GLU A 6 -11.07 31.19 1.34
CA GLU A 6 -10.67 30.50 1.38
C GLU A 6 -10.34 29.91 1.60
N GLU A 7 -10.12 30.18 1.73
CA GLU A 7 -9.82 29.46 2.10
C GLU A 7 -10.01 28.69 2.31
N GLY A 8 -9.83 29.03 2.58
CA GLY A 8 -9.80 27.90 3.09
C GLY A 8 -10.27 26.88 2.56
N GLY A 9 -10.93 27.05 2.47
CA GLY A 9 -11.43 25.92 2.22
C GLY A 9 -10.92 25.18 1.29
N GLY A 10 -10.85 25.47 0.47
CA GLY A 10 -10.34 24.59 -0.41
C GLY A 10 -9.43 23.59 0.11
N ASN A 11 -9.32 23.51 1.31
CA ASN A 11 -8.38 22.57 1.88
C ASN A 11 -8.65 21.14 1.57
N GLY A 12 -9.87 20.74 1.43
CA GLY A 12 -10.14 19.39 1.05
C GLY A 12 -9.53 19.06 -0.29
N ALA A 13 -9.63 19.96 -1.22
CA ALA A 13 -9.11 19.74 -2.55
C ALA A 13 -7.60 19.78 -2.60
N SER A 14 -6.95 20.37 -1.61
CA SER A 14 -5.51 20.52 -1.61
C SER A 14 -4.78 19.47 -0.77
N ILE A 15 -5.47 18.47 -0.27
CA ILE A 15 -4.83 17.40 0.49
C ILE A 15 -3.93 16.61 -0.45
N SER A 16 -2.67 16.45 -0.06
CA SER A 16 -1.73 15.65 -0.84
C SER A 16 -2.06 14.16 -0.75
N ALA A 17 -1.52 13.38 -1.67
CA ALA A 17 -1.69 11.93 -1.64
C ALA A 17 -1.18 11.33 -0.34
N GLU A 18 -0.07 11.84 0.17
CA GLU A 18 0.49 11.37 1.43
C GLU A 18 -0.44 11.65 2.60
N GLN A 19 -1.04 12.84 2.65
CA GLN A 19 -1.97 13.18 3.71
C GLN A 19 -3.25 12.35 3.63
N ALA A 20 -3.75 12.11 2.42
CA ALA A 20 -4.93 11.28 2.23
C ALA A 20 -4.65 9.85 2.67
N GLY A 21 -3.48 9.31 2.32
CA GLY A 21 -3.08 7.98 2.74
C GLY A 21 -2.93 7.85 4.24
N THR A 22 -2.33 8.83 4.89
CA THR A 22 -2.18 8.85 6.34
C THR A 22 -3.54 8.85 7.04
N ARG A 23 -4.50 9.60 6.51
CA ARG A 23 -5.86 9.60 7.04
C ARG A 23 -6.52 8.25 6.91
N GLU A 24 -6.39 7.62 5.75
CA GLU A 24 -6.96 6.29 5.51
C GLU A 24 -6.38 5.28 6.49
N MET A 25 -5.06 5.30 6.65
CA MET A 25 -4.39 4.41 7.57
C MET A 25 -4.90 4.60 8.99
N HIS A 26 -4.99 5.86 9.45
CA HIS A 26 -5.48 6.14 10.79
C HIS A 26 -6.92 5.71 10.98
N ALA A 27 -7.77 5.89 9.98
CA ALA A 27 -9.16 5.46 10.05
C ALA A 27 -9.25 3.94 10.20
N ILE A 28 -8.48 3.21 9.43
CA ILE A 28 -8.47 1.75 9.48
C ILE A 28 -7.91 1.27 10.83
N MET A 29 -6.84 1.91 11.32
CA MET A 29 -6.23 1.55 12.59
C MET A 29 -7.16 1.79 13.79
N GLY A 30 -8.14 2.67 13.61
CA GLY A 30 -9.15 2.90 14.65
C GLY A 30 -10.23 1.83 14.71
N ALA A 31 -10.29 0.92 13.75
CA ALA A 31 -11.28 -0.14 13.76
C ALA A 31 -10.95 -1.17 14.83
N SER A 32 -11.98 -1.75 15.45
CA SER A 32 -11.76 -2.72 16.52
C SER A 32 -11.22 -4.06 16.00
N ASP A 33 -11.40 -4.35 14.71
CA ASP A 33 -10.95 -5.60 14.09
C ASP A 33 -9.72 -5.38 13.19
N VAL A 34 -8.98 -4.31 13.40
CA VAL A 34 -7.82 -4.04 12.55
C VAL A 34 -6.75 -5.12 12.71
N ARG A 35 -6.25 -5.58 11.57
CA ARG A 35 -5.08 -6.47 11.52
C ARG A 35 -3.93 -5.67 10.91
N SER A 36 -2.75 -5.80 11.44
CA SER A 36 -1.61 -5.05 10.94
C SER A 36 -0.37 -5.93 10.87
N ALA A 37 0.53 -5.58 9.97
CA ALA A 37 1.81 -6.25 9.82
C ALA A 37 2.79 -5.28 9.18
N ASP A 38 4.07 -5.50 9.48
CA ASP A 38 5.15 -4.75 8.86
C ASP A 38 6.06 -5.70 8.14
N MET A 39 6.57 -5.29 6.98
CA MET A 39 7.55 -6.09 6.28
C MET A 39 8.54 -5.21 5.53
N ASP A 40 9.72 -5.79 5.26
CA ASP A 40 10.79 -5.14 4.52
C ASP A 40 10.98 -5.89 3.20
N ALA A 41 10.67 -5.23 2.10
CA ALA A 41 10.81 -5.78 0.76
C ALA A 41 12.11 -5.29 0.14
N LYS A 42 13.24 -5.79 0.65
CA LYS A 42 14.58 -5.48 0.15
C LYS A 42 14.86 -3.97 0.12
N GLY A 43 14.53 -3.28 1.21
CA GLY A 43 14.78 -1.86 1.36
C GLY A 43 13.53 -0.99 1.35
N ALA A 44 12.42 -1.50 0.85
CA ALA A 44 11.13 -0.81 0.95
C ALA A 44 10.36 -1.38 2.14
N ASN A 45 9.93 -0.51 3.04
CA ASN A 45 9.14 -0.90 4.20
C ASN A 45 7.67 -0.74 3.91
N LEU A 46 6.88 -1.75 4.24
CA LEU A 46 5.44 -1.70 4.10
C LEU A 46 4.80 -1.87 5.48
N SER A 47 4.01 -0.88 5.86
CA SER A 47 3.17 -0.96 7.07
C SER A 47 1.75 -1.22 6.61
N ILE A 48 1.25 -2.42 6.88
CA ILE A 48 -0.01 -2.92 6.33
C ILE A 48 -1.09 -2.90 7.40
N VAL A 49 -2.26 -2.39 7.05
CA VAL A 49 -3.43 -2.41 7.93
C VAL A 49 -4.64 -2.85 7.11
N VAL A 50 -5.49 -3.67 7.71
CA VAL A 50 -6.71 -4.17 7.06
C VAL A 50 -7.81 -4.25 8.10
N SER A 51 -9.01 -3.83 7.73
CA SER A 51 -10.20 -3.99 8.56
C SER A 51 -11.31 -4.60 7.72
N ASP A 52 -11.73 -5.81 8.08
CA ASP A 52 -12.81 -6.48 7.37
C ASP A 52 -14.15 -5.77 7.61
N SER A 53 -14.36 -5.24 8.81
CA SER A 53 -15.60 -4.53 9.12
C SER A 53 -15.74 -3.23 8.32
N MET A 54 -14.62 -2.59 8.02
CA MET A 54 -14.62 -1.40 7.16
C MET A 54 -14.59 -1.74 5.68
N GLY A 55 -14.31 -2.99 5.36
CA GLY A 55 -14.21 -3.45 3.97
C GLY A 55 -13.03 -2.88 3.21
N LYS A 56 -11.95 -2.52 3.90
CA LYS A 56 -10.80 -1.92 3.23
C LYS A 56 -9.52 -2.10 4.02
N GLY A 57 -8.41 -1.89 3.33
CA GLY A 57 -7.09 -1.92 3.92
C GLY A 57 -6.12 -1.14 3.06
N GLY A 58 -4.87 -1.19 3.40
CA GLY A 58 -3.82 -0.56 2.63
C GLY A 58 -2.45 -0.76 3.23
N ALA A 59 -1.45 -0.31 2.50
CA ALA A 59 -0.07 -0.34 2.94
C ALA A 59 0.55 1.03 2.80
N MET A 60 1.28 1.45 3.81
CA MET A 60 2.10 2.65 3.73
C MET A 60 3.49 2.23 3.33
N VAL A 61 3.99 2.77 2.22
CA VAL A 61 5.25 2.36 1.62
C VAL A 61 6.30 3.44 1.85
N ASP A 62 7.45 3.04 2.39
CA ASP A 62 8.59 3.90 2.61
C ASP A 62 9.86 3.22 2.11
N GLY A 63 10.85 4.01 1.74
CA GLY A 63 12.15 3.50 1.35
C GLY A 63 12.25 3.23 -0.14
N GLN A 64 13.18 2.38 -0.51
CA GLN A 64 13.51 2.14 -1.91
C GLN A 64 13.82 0.65 -2.10
N PRO A 65 13.03 -0.06 -2.91
CA PRO A 65 13.32 -1.49 -3.12
C PRO A 65 14.58 -1.67 -3.97
N VAL A 66 15.35 -2.68 -3.63
CA VAL A 66 16.54 -3.06 -4.42
C VAL A 66 16.10 -4.10 -5.44
N VAL A 67 15.99 -3.66 -6.68
CA VAL A 67 15.54 -4.50 -7.81
C VAL A 67 16.46 -4.30 -8.99
N ASP A 68 16.39 -5.22 -9.96
CA ASP A 68 17.21 -5.12 -11.17
C ASP A 68 16.72 -3.98 -12.06
N ALA A 69 17.58 -3.56 -13.00
CA ALA A 69 17.24 -2.49 -13.93
C ALA A 69 15.99 -2.85 -14.72
N GLY A 70 15.07 -1.88 -14.85
CA GLY A 70 13.82 -2.09 -15.54
C GLY A 70 12.76 -2.84 -14.74
N MET A 71 13.08 -3.20 -13.50
CA MET A 71 12.16 -3.95 -12.63
C MET A 71 11.61 -3.06 -11.53
N GLY A 72 10.58 -3.52 -10.88
CA GLY A 72 10.00 -2.89 -9.71
C GLY A 72 9.51 -3.97 -8.76
N ALA A 73 8.88 -3.55 -7.67
CA ALA A 73 8.31 -4.48 -6.70
C ALA A 73 6.79 -4.46 -6.86
N GLN A 74 6.20 -5.60 -7.14
CA GLN A 74 4.75 -5.71 -7.26
C GLN A 74 4.17 -6.29 -5.98
N VAL A 75 3.15 -5.61 -5.46
CA VAL A 75 2.49 -6.01 -4.22
C VAL A 75 1.26 -6.82 -4.56
N TRP A 76 1.13 -7.97 -3.90
CA TRP A 76 0.02 -8.90 -4.13
C TRP A 76 -0.78 -9.08 -2.84
N ALA A 77 -2.09 -8.98 -2.96
CA ALA A 77 -3.01 -9.30 -1.88
C ALA A 77 -3.50 -10.72 -2.07
N VAL A 78 -3.29 -11.56 -1.07
CA VAL A 78 -3.66 -12.98 -1.15
C VAL A 78 -4.88 -13.21 -0.29
N GLY A 79 -5.98 -13.65 -0.91
CA GLY A 79 -7.22 -13.94 -0.23
C GLY A 79 -7.19 -15.27 0.50
N GLN A 80 -8.21 -15.50 1.30
CA GLN A 80 -8.33 -16.75 2.09
C GLN A 80 -8.52 -17.97 1.20
N ASP A 81 -9.02 -17.76 -0.01
CA ASP A 81 -9.20 -18.84 -0.99
C ASP A 81 -7.94 -19.06 -1.84
N GLY A 82 -6.85 -18.39 -1.54
CA GLY A 82 -5.60 -18.50 -2.30
C GLY A 82 -5.54 -17.60 -3.53
N THR A 83 -6.58 -16.84 -3.80
CA THR A 83 -6.59 -15.92 -4.94
C THR A 83 -5.59 -14.80 -4.72
N MET A 84 -4.78 -14.52 -5.73
CA MET A 84 -3.79 -13.43 -5.67
C MET A 84 -4.22 -12.31 -6.59
N ARG A 85 -4.22 -11.08 -6.05
CA ARG A 85 -4.56 -9.88 -6.80
C ARG A 85 -3.45 -8.87 -6.69
N SER A 86 -3.10 -8.24 -7.81
CA SER A 86 -2.12 -7.17 -7.80
C SER A 86 -2.70 -5.95 -7.10
N ALA A 87 -2.00 -5.46 -6.09
CA ALA A 87 -2.40 -4.22 -5.40
C ALA A 87 -1.73 -3.01 -6.02
N GLY A 88 -0.59 -3.18 -6.67
CA GLY A 88 0.12 -2.11 -7.31
C GLY A 88 1.61 -2.38 -7.41
N MET A 89 2.31 -1.41 -7.97
CA MET A 89 3.75 -1.47 -8.17
C MET A 89 4.46 -0.44 -7.31
N ILE A 90 5.60 -0.85 -6.77
CA ILE A 90 6.53 0.06 -6.09
C ILE A 90 7.71 0.24 -7.04
N GLY A 91 7.90 1.45 -7.54
CA GLY A 91 9.01 1.74 -8.44
C GLY A 91 10.35 1.68 -7.72
N PRO A 92 11.46 1.66 -8.49
CA PRO A 92 12.80 1.54 -7.91
C PRO A 92 13.32 2.84 -7.28
N GLU A 93 12.56 3.94 -7.39
CA GLU A 93 12.94 5.21 -6.78
C GLU A 93 12.60 5.22 -5.28
N PRO A 94 13.19 6.15 -4.49
CA PRO A 94 12.84 6.27 -3.09
C PRO A 94 11.39 6.70 -2.89
N HIS A 95 10.75 6.18 -1.85
CA HIS A 95 9.37 6.49 -1.50
C HIS A 95 9.29 7.01 -0.07
N SER A 96 8.31 7.86 0.19
CA SER A 96 8.05 8.39 1.52
C SER A 96 6.54 8.47 1.72
N ASP A 97 6.04 7.67 2.66
CA ASP A 97 4.63 7.67 3.05
C ASP A 97 3.66 7.54 1.89
N VAL A 98 3.94 6.63 0.96
CA VAL A 98 3.07 6.37 -0.19
C VAL A 98 2.02 5.34 0.21
N TRP A 99 0.75 5.70 0.07
CA TRP A 99 -0.36 4.82 0.42
C TRP A 99 -0.76 3.94 -0.77
N MET A 100 -0.85 2.64 -0.54
CA MET A 100 -1.31 1.68 -1.54
C MET A 100 -2.54 0.97 -0.99
N PRO A 101 -3.73 1.20 -1.58
CA PRO A 101 -4.94 0.54 -1.11
C PRO A 101 -4.88 -0.97 -1.29
N LEU A 102 -5.43 -1.70 -0.33
CA LEU A 102 -5.53 -3.16 -0.37
C LEU A 102 -6.99 -3.55 -0.13
N PRO A 103 -7.45 -4.67 -0.72
CA PRO A 103 -8.78 -5.17 -0.41
C PRO A 103 -8.83 -5.74 1.00
N ALA A 104 -10.04 -5.80 1.57
CA ALA A 104 -10.26 -6.51 2.81
C ALA A 104 -10.36 -8.02 2.53
N ASN A 105 -10.48 -8.81 3.59
CA ASN A 105 -10.63 -10.27 3.51
C ASN A 105 -9.44 -10.96 2.89
N ILE A 106 -8.25 -10.40 3.09
CA ILE A 106 -7.00 -11.02 2.65
C ILE A 106 -6.31 -11.65 3.86
N GLU A 107 -5.54 -12.70 3.61
CA GLU A 107 -4.83 -13.39 4.69
C GLU A 107 -3.33 -13.14 4.67
N LYS A 108 -2.78 -12.65 3.56
CA LYS A 108 -1.38 -12.26 3.53
C LYS A 108 -1.09 -11.30 2.39
N VAL A 109 0.06 -10.66 2.49
CA VAL A 109 0.58 -9.76 1.44
C VAL A 109 1.95 -10.27 1.03
N MET A 110 2.18 -10.30 -0.29
CA MET A 110 3.44 -10.76 -0.86
C MET A 110 3.96 -9.70 -1.82
N VAL A 111 5.28 -9.55 -1.87
CA VAL A 111 5.93 -8.63 -2.80
C VAL A 111 6.92 -9.41 -3.64
N THR A 112 6.82 -9.28 -4.97
CA THR A 112 7.73 -9.94 -5.89
C THR A 112 8.38 -8.93 -6.81
N GLU A 113 9.56 -9.29 -7.33
CA GLU A 113 10.24 -8.47 -8.33
C GLU A 113 9.63 -8.77 -9.70
N GLU A 114 9.08 -7.75 -10.34
CA GLU A 114 8.41 -7.88 -11.63
C GLU A 114 8.82 -6.74 -12.55
N PRO A 115 8.63 -6.90 -13.87
CA PRO A 115 8.84 -5.76 -14.77
C PRO A 115 7.98 -4.58 -14.37
N MET A 116 8.44 -3.36 -14.66
CA MET A 116 7.71 -2.13 -14.29
C MET A 116 6.30 -2.08 -14.85
N ALA A 117 6.04 -2.77 -15.96
CA ALA A 117 4.69 -2.86 -16.51
C ALA A 117 3.76 -3.74 -15.67
N GLY A 118 4.31 -4.49 -14.73
CA GLY A 118 3.55 -5.40 -13.89
C GLY A 118 3.31 -6.74 -14.56
N SER A 119 2.79 -7.68 -13.77
CA SER A 119 2.49 -9.02 -14.24
C SER A 119 1.09 -9.40 -13.79
N HIS A 120 0.46 -10.35 -14.49
CA HIS A 120 -0.87 -10.84 -14.12
C HIS A 120 -0.82 -11.77 -12.91
N GLN A 121 0.31 -12.41 -12.70
CA GLN A 121 0.54 -13.28 -11.55
C GLN A 121 2.02 -13.23 -11.20
N PRO A 122 2.40 -13.61 -9.98
CA PRO A 122 3.80 -13.53 -9.56
C PRO A 122 4.67 -14.42 -10.45
N THR A 123 5.67 -13.83 -11.08
CA THR A 123 6.61 -14.55 -11.95
C THR A 123 8.05 -14.36 -11.50
N GLY A 124 8.33 -13.30 -10.75
CA GLY A 124 9.67 -13.01 -10.28
C GLY A 124 9.94 -13.57 -8.90
N ARG A 125 11.10 -13.22 -8.35
CA ARG A 125 11.47 -13.71 -7.03
C ARG A 125 10.67 -12.98 -5.95
N VAL A 126 10.41 -13.69 -4.87
CA VAL A 126 9.72 -13.13 -3.72
C VAL A 126 10.68 -12.24 -2.94
N LEU A 127 10.34 -10.96 -2.80
CA LEU A 127 11.12 -10.00 -2.03
C LEU A 127 10.71 -9.99 -0.57
N ALA A 128 9.42 -10.16 -0.30
CA ALA A 128 8.89 -10.21 1.06
C ALA A 128 7.52 -10.86 1.05
N GLU A 129 7.10 -11.36 2.21
CA GLU A 129 5.81 -12.00 2.38
C GLU A 129 5.45 -11.95 3.86
N THR A 130 4.23 -11.59 4.18
CA THR A 130 3.80 -11.56 5.57
C THR A 130 2.33 -11.96 5.70
N PRO A 131 1.99 -12.81 6.69
CA PRO A 131 0.59 -13.07 7.00
C PRO A 131 -0.04 -11.89 7.74
N LEU A 132 -1.34 -11.83 7.70
CA LEU A 132 -2.12 -10.83 8.43
C LEU A 132 -2.94 -11.46 9.54
#